data_5e9879699420a902e2226f59abccc158
#
_entry.id   5e9879699420a902e2226f59abccc158
#
_cell.length_a   1.000
_cell.length_b   1.000
_cell.length_c   1.000
_cell.angle_alpha   90.00
_cell.angle_beta   90.00
_cell.angle_gamma   90.00
#
_symmetry.space_group_name_H-M   'P 1'
#
loop_
_entity.id
_entity.type
_entity.pdbx_description
1 polymer ?
#
loop_
_entity_poly.entity_id
_entity_poly.type
_entity_poly.pdbx_seq_one_letter_code
_entity_poly.pdbx_strand_id
1 'polypeptide(L)'
;MYSFVMTNRMGRNTMEYNTSALCDIYSEQVDVLEPMFSNFGGSASFAGQITTVKCFEDNGLIREVLEQDGLGRILLIDGGGSLRCALIDAELASIAEENDWEGILVYGCVREVDELEDMSLGIQALASIPVGAGSQGVGEVDVAVNFGGVTFLPEDYLYADNTGVIISQERLAVALEVEEDDLMAK
;
A
#
# COMPACT_ATOMS: atom_id res chain seq x y z
N MET A 1 4.87 23.29 -6.89
CA MET A 1 4.43 21.91 -7.22
C MET A 1 3.18 21.66 -6.39
N TYR A 2 2.03 21.59 -7.03
CA TYR A 2 0.73 21.62 -6.33
C TYR A 2 0.39 20.22 -5.81
N SER A 3 0.15 20.11 -4.50
CA SER A 3 -0.54 18.93 -3.96
C SER A 3 -2.02 19.06 -4.31
N PHE A 4 -2.51 18.18 -5.17
CA PHE A 4 -3.92 18.13 -5.52
C PHE A 4 -4.63 17.23 -4.51
N VAL A 5 -5.55 17.81 -3.74
CA VAL A 5 -6.45 17.03 -2.90
C VAL A 5 -7.61 16.59 -3.78
N MET A 6 -7.66 15.31 -4.12
CA MET A 6 -8.85 14.73 -4.77
C MET A 6 -9.80 14.17 -3.72
N THR A 7 -11.08 14.45 -3.87
CA THR A 7 -12.12 13.84 -3.06
C THR A 7 -12.58 12.56 -3.76
N ASN A 8 -12.41 11.42 -3.12
CA ASN A 8 -12.95 10.17 -3.65
C ASN A 8 -14.49 10.13 -3.57
N ARG A 9 -15.13 9.10 -4.16
CA ARG A 9 -16.60 8.92 -4.19
C ARG A 9 -17.27 8.96 -2.80
N MET A 10 -16.52 8.78 -1.72
CA MET A 10 -17.00 8.83 -0.32
C MET A 10 -16.70 10.17 0.38
N GLY A 11 -16.21 11.20 -0.34
CA GLY A 11 -15.94 12.52 0.25
C GLY A 11 -14.67 12.58 1.11
N ARG A 12 -13.79 11.58 1.03
CA ARG A 12 -12.48 11.63 1.70
C ARG A 12 -11.50 12.44 0.87
N ASN A 13 -10.74 13.29 1.55
CA ASN A 13 -9.58 13.94 0.96
C ASN A 13 -8.45 12.90 0.84
N THR A 14 -8.23 12.38 -0.34
CA THR A 14 -7.03 11.57 -0.61
C THR A 14 -5.86 12.51 -0.84
N MET A 15 -4.86 12.44 0.03
CA MET A 15 -3.59 13.12 -0.22
C MET A 15 -2.83 12.36 -1.30
N GLU A 16 -2.46 13.05 -2.39
CA GLU A 16 -1.52 12.48 -3.35
C GLU A 16 -0.11 12.55 -2.77
N TYR A 17 0.53 11.41 -2.64
CA TYR A 17 1.93 11.30 -2.23
C TYR A 17 2.80 11.28 -3.47
N ASN A 18 3.91 11.99 -3.43
CA ASN A 18 4.93 11.96 -4.48
C ASN A 18 6.20 11.36 -3.87
N THR A 19 6.44 10.08 -4.16
CA THR A 19 7.60 9.35 -3.61
C THR A 19 8.93 9.97 -4.00
N SER A 20 9.06 10.53 -5.21
CA SER A 20 10.27 11.23 -5.65
C SER A 20 10.57 12.46 -4.82
N ALA A 21 9.53 13.30 -4.55
CA ALA A 21 9.70 14.47 -3.70
C ALA A 21 10.04 14.09 -2.24
N LEU A 22 9.44 13.00 -1.73
CA LEU A 22 9.79 12.49 -0.39
C LEU A 22 11.23 12.00 -0.33
N CYS A 23 11.73 11.31 -1.35
CA CYS A 23 13.13 10.90 -1.43
C CYS A 23 14.08 12.11 -1.46
N ASP A 24 13.74 13.18 -2.17
CA ASP A 24 14.56 14.40 -2.25
C ASP A 24 14.65 15.12 -0.89
N ILE A 25 13.54 15.12 -0.13
CA ILE A 25 13.47 15.82 1.17
C ILE A 25 14.04 14.96 2.31
N TYR A 26 13.77 13.65 2.30
CA TYR A 26 14.02 12.73 3.41
C TYR A 26 15.03 11.63 3.07
N SER A 27 16.01 11.89 2.22
CA SER A 27 16.96 10.92 1.67
C SER A 27 17.66 10.04 2.74
N GLU A 28 17.90 10.58 3.94
CA GLU A 28 18.55 9.87 5.05
C GLU A 28 17.58 9.11 5.96
N GLN A 29 16.26 9.24 5.73
CA GLN A 29 15.21 8.70 6.59
C GLN A 29 14.33 7.66 5.89
N VAL A 30 14.55 7.46 4.59
CA VAL A 30 13.76 6.53 3.79
C VAL A 30 14.61 5.43 3.20
N ASP A 31 14.07 4.23 3.18
CA ASP A 31 14.57 3.12 2.37
C ASP A 31 13.68 2.96 1.14
N VAL A 32 14.30 2.73 -0.01
CA VAL A 32 13.60 2.61 -1.31
C VAL A 32 13.56 1.15 -1.71
N LEU A 33 12.36 0.63 -2.00
CA LEU A 33 12.20 -0.72 -2.52
C LEU A 33 12.78 -0.84 -3.94
N GLU A 34 13.37 -2.00 -4.23
CA GLU A 34 13.72 -2.36 -5.60
C GLU A 34 12.49 -2.27 -6.51
N PRO A 35 12.63 -1.76 -7.76
CA PRO A 35 11.51 -1.48 -8.66
C PRO A 35 10.93 -2.76 -9.27
N MET A 36 10.16 -3.49 -8.50
CA MET A 36 9.55 -4.77 -8.90
C MET A 36 8.03 -4.79 -8.82
N PHE A 37 7.41 -3.74 -8.31
CA PHE A 37 5.96 -3.66 -8.11
C PHE A 37 5.28 -2.85 -9.21
N SER A 38 4.05 -3.26 -9.54
CA SER A 38 3.14 -2.53 -10.43
C SER A 38 1.84 -2.25 -9.71
N ASN A 39 1.18 -1.11 -10.04
CA ASN A 39 -0.12 -0.77 -9.51
C ASN A 39 -1.23 -1.55 -10.23
N PHE A 40 -2.14 -2.13 -9.45
CA PHE A 40 -3.34 -2.83 -9.89
C PHE A 40 -4.62 -2.24 -9.29
N GLY A 41 -4.53 -1.35 -8.30
CA GLY A 41 -5.67 -0.68 -7.70
C GLY A 41 -6.00 0.65 -8.36
N GLY A 42 -7.20 1.16 -8.12
CA GLY A 42 -7.66 2.43 -8.69
C GLY A 42 -7.04 3.67 -8.04
N SER A 43 -6.45 3.55 -6.85
CA SER A 43 -5.68 4.63 -6.22
C SER A 43 -4.22 4.57 -6.66
N ALA A 44 -3.76 5.61 -7.35
CA ALA A 44 -2.40 5.69 -7.85
C ALA A 44 -1.37 5.93 -6.75
N SER A 45 -1.75 6.60 -5.66
CA SER A 45 -0.88 6.83 -4.51
C SER A 45 -1.60 6.51 -3.21
N PHE A 46 -0.86 5.94 -2.26
CA PHE A 46 -1.37 5.60 -0.94
C PHE A 46 -0.23 5.58 0.07
N ALA A 47 -0.56 5.82 1.32
CA ALA A 47 0.40 5.79 2.42
C ALA A 47 -0.28 5.41 3.73
N GLY A 48 0.47 4.84 4.65
CA GLY A 48 -0.02 4.49 5.98
C GLY A 48 0.99 3.71 6.78
N GLN A 49 0.61 3.43 8.01
CA GLN A 49 1.35 2.56 8.90
C GLN A 49 1.14 1.10 8.50
N ILE A 50 2.19 0.30 8.43
CA ILE A 50 2.08 -1.07 7.94
C ILE A 50 1.64 -2.06 9.03
N THR A 51 0.76 -2.97 8.61
CA THR A 51 0.52 -4.26 9.26
C THR A 51 1.12 -5.33 8.36
N THR A 52 1.91 -6.23 8.88
CA THR A 52 2.57 -7.25 8.09
C THR A 52 1.87 -8.60 8.21
N VAL A 53 1.74 -9.30 7.07
CA VAL A 53 1.35 -10.71 7.00
C VAL A 53 2.40 -11.47 6.21
N LYS A 54 2.89 -12.56 6.76
CA LYS A 54 3.76 -13.50 6.07
C LYS A 54 3.02 -14.79 5.84
N CYS A 55 2.86 -15.19 4.58
CA CYS A 55 2.17 -16.40 4.18
C CYS A 55 2.80 -16.99 2.91
N PHE A 56 2.40 -18.18 2.51
CA PHE A 56 2.86 -18.77 1.27
C PHE A 56 1.73 -19.52 0.57
N GLU A 57 1.26 -18.95 -0.55
CA GLU A 57 0.20 -19.52 -1.39
C GLU A 57 -1.13 -19.79 -0.65
N ASP A 58 -1.36 -19.05 0.44
CA ASP A 58 -2.56 -19.12 1.29
C ASP A 58 -3.01 -17.72 1.67
N ASN A 59 -4.31 -17.42 1.52
CA ASN A 59 -4.87 -16.09 1.81
C ASN A 59 -5.89 -16.07 2.96
N GLY A 60 -6.05 -17.18 3.69
CA GLY A 60 -6.99 -17.25 4.81
C GLY A 60 -6.67 -16.23 5.90
N LEU A 61 -5.39 -16.13 6.29
CA LEU A 61 -4.94 -15.16 7.29
C LEU A 61 -5.03 -13.70 6.79
N ILE A 62 -4.82 -13.48 5.48
CA ILE A 62 -5.01 -12.16 4.85
C ILE A 62 -6.45 -11.69 5.05
N ARG A 63 -7.43 -12.56 4.82
CA ARG A 63 -8.85 -12.27 5.04
C ARG A 63 -9.12 -11.85 6.48
N GLU A 64 -8.64 -12.63 7.45
CA GLU A 64 -8.84 -12.37 8.89
C GLU A 64 -8.29 -10.99 9.30
N VAL A 65 -7.18 -10.55 8.69
CA VAL A 65 -6.58 -9.25 8.95
C VAL A 65 -7.37 -8.13 8.26
N LEU A 66 -7.77 -8.32 7.00
CA LEU A 66 -8.54 -7.31 6.25
C LEU A 66 -9.94 -7.05 6.82
N GLU A 67 -10.51 -8.01 7.55
CA GLU A 67 -11.78 -7.85 8.28
C GLU A 67 -11.67 -6.94 9.53
N GLN A 68 -10.45 -6.56 9.92
CA GLN A 68 -10.19 -5.62 11.02
C GLN A 68 -10.22 -4.17 10.53
N ASP A 69 -10.34 -3.22 11.47
CA ASP A 69 -10.23 -1.79 11.17
C ASP A 69 -8.84 -1.44 10.59
N GLY A 70 -8.83 -0.97 9.36
CA GLY A 70 -7.65 -0.62 8.61
C GLY A 70 -7.38 0.88 8.49
N LEU A 71 -8.11 1.73 9.21
CA LEU A 71 -7.99 3.20 9.10
C LEU A 71 -6.55 3.68 9.34
N GLY A 72 -5.98 4.35 8.34
CA GLY A 72 -4.61 4.85 8.36
C GLY A 72 -3.54 3.76 8.17
N ARG A 73 -3.93 2.53 7.81
CA ARG A 73 -3.03 1.37 7.71
C ARG A 73 -2.94 0.80 6.30
N ILE A 74 -1.81 0.21 6.01
CA ILE A 74 -1.54 -0.55 4.79
C ILE A 74 -1.26 -2.00 5.18
N LEU A 75 -1.87 -2.94 4.45
CA LEU A 75 -1.52 -4.34 4.59
C LEU A 75 -0.32 -4.67 3.69
N LEU A 76 0.80 -5.04 4.30
CA LEU A 76 1.99 -5.50 3.62
C LEU A 76 2.07 -7.02 3.71
N ILE A 77 2.04 -7.71 2.57
CA ILE A 77 1.98 -9.16 2.45
C ILE A 77 3.30 -9.69 1.89
N ASP A 78 4.05 -10.42 2.70
CA ASP A 78 5.16 -11.26 2.22
C ASP A 78 4.61 -12.63 1.81
N GLY A 79 4.33 -12.76 0.51
CA GLY A 79 3.89 -14.01 -0.12
C GLY A 79 5.04 -14.86 -0.65
N GLY A 80 6.27 -14.59 -0.22
CA GLY A 80 7.46 -15.31 -0.68
C GLY A 80 7.81 -15.08 -2.15
N GLY A 81 7.22 -14.09 -2.80
CA GLY A 81 7.43 -13.80 -4.23
C GLY A 81 6.85 -14.86 -5.16
N SER A 82 5.94 -15.74 -4.69
CA SER A 82 5.34 -16.76 -5.55
C SER A 82 4.49 -16.13 -6.64
N LEU A 83 4.71 -16.60 -7.89
CA LEU A 83 3.95 -16.22 -9.07
C LEU A 83 2.96 -17.33 -9.49
N ARG A 84 2.69 -18.32 -8.62
CA ARG A 84 1.88 -19.49 -8.97
C ARG A 84 0.40 -19.33 -8.63
N CYS A 85 0.08 -18.44 -7.70
CA CYS A 85 -1.30 -18.14 -7.33
C CYS A 85 -1.42 -16.69 -6.85
N ALA A 86 -2.64 -16.16 -6.93
CA ALA A 86 -2.99 -14.82 -6.48
C ALA A 86 -3.38 -14.84 -5.00
N LEU A 87 -2.77 -13.98 -4.21
CA LEU A 87 -3.08 -13.80 -2.78
C LEU A 87 -4.24 -12.82 -2.57
N ILE A 88 -4.39 -11.84 -3.47
CA ILE A 88 -5.48 -10.86 -3.45
C ILE A 88 -6.34 -11.00 -4.70
N ASP A 89 -7.63 -10.96 -4.50
CA ASP A 89 -8.68 -10.90 -5.52
C ASP A 89 -9.65 -9.75 -5.23
N ALA A 90 -10.67 -9.59 -6.08
CA ALA A 90 -11.66 -8.51 -5.94
C ALA A 90 -12.45 -8.62 -4.63
N GLU A 91 -12.74 -9.83 -4.14
CA GLU A 91 -13.45 -10.02 -2.87
C GLU A 91 -12.63 -9.50 -1.70
N LEU A 92 -11.35 -9.88 -1.59
CA LEU A 92 -10.46 -9.42 -0.51
C LEU A 92 -10.19 -7.91 -0.59
N ALA A 93 -10.06 -7.37 -1.80
CA ALA A 93 -9.91 -5.94 -2.00
C ALA A 93 -11.16 -5.14 -1.58
N SER A 94 -12.36 -5.69 -1.84
CA SER A 94 -13.63 -5.11 -1.35
C SER A 94 -13.71 -5.09 0.17
N ILE A 95 -13.30 -6.19 0.84
CA ILE A 95 -13.22 -6.26 2.31
C ILE A 95 -12.26 -5.19 2.84
N ALA A 96 -11.10 -5.01 2.20
CA ALA A 96 -10.15 -3.97 2.58
C ALA A 96 -10.75 -2.56 2.46
N GLU A 97 -11.43 -2.27 1.34
CA GLU A 97 -12.09 -0.97 1.12
C GLU A 97 -13.21 -0.71 2.14
N GLU A 98 -14.03 -1.72 2.45
CA GLU A 98 -15.11 -1.65 3.43
C GLU A 98 -14.63 -1.41 4.87
N ASN A 99 -13.44 -1.88 5.21
CA ASN A 99 -12.81 -1.72 6.52
C ASN A 99 -11.75 -0.60 6.57
N ASP A 100 -11.80 0.33 5.63
CA ASP A 100 -11.02 1.56 5.63
C ASP A 100 -9.49 1.39 5.51
N TRP A 101 -9.02 0.26 4.94
CA TRP A 101 -7.60 0.12 4.62
C TRP A 101 -7.17 1.13 3.56
N GLU A 102 -5.99 1.74 3.73
CA GLU A 102 -5.45 2.74 2.80
C GLU A 102 -4.83 2.10 1.54
N GLY A 103 -4.36 0.87 1.65
CA GLY A 103 -3.78 0.14 0.54
C GLY A 103 -3.24 -1.23 0.92
N ILE A 104 -2.79 -1.96 -0.10
CA ILE A 104 -2.20 -3.29 0.00
C ILE A 104 -0.92 -3.36 -0.84
N LEU A 105 0.18 -3.82 -0.25
CA LEU A 105 1.42 -4.16 -0.97
C LEU A 105 1.62 -5.68 -0.89
N VAL A 106 1.70 -6.34 -2.05
CA VAL A 106 1.77 -7.81 -2.15
C VAL A 106 3.09 -8.25 -2.77
N TYR A 107 3.98 -8.83 -1.99
CA TYR A 107 5.13 -9.58 -2.54
C TYR A 107 4.66 -10.96 -3.03
N GLY A 108 3.92 -10.93 -4.13
CA GLY A 108 3.21 -12.03 -4.75
C GLY A 108 2.30 -11.54 -5.87
N CYS A 109 1.26 -12.31 -6.22
CA CYS A 109 0.35 -12.00 -7.31
C CYS A 109 -1.05 -11.59 -6.84
N VAL A 110 -1.76 -10.90 -7.73
CA VAL A 110 -3.18 -10.58 -7.65
C VAL A 110 -3.95 -11.21 -8.83
N ARG A 111 -5.28 -11.20 -8.81
CA ARG A 111 -6.17 -11.57 -9.90
C ARG A 111 -7.35 -10.62 -10.01
N GLU A 112 -8.17 -10.78 -11.05
CA GLU A 112 -9.37 -9.96 -11.28
C GLU A 112 -9.01 -8.47 -11.40
N VAL A 113 -7.95 -8.20 -12.17
CA VAL A 113 -7.29 -6.88 -12.22
C VAL A 113 -8.19 -5.76 -12.74
N ASP A 114 -9.13 -6.07 -13.64
CA ASP A 114 -10.09 -5.08 -14.16
C ASP A 114 -11.04 -4.59 -13.03
N GLU A 115 -11.40 -5.48 -12.09
CA GLU A 115 -12.22 -5.14 -10.93
C GLU A 115 -11.41 -4.37 -9.88
N LEU A 116 -10.14 -4.75 -9.66
CA LEU A 116 -9.23 -4.05 -8.74
C LEU A 116 -8.98 -2.59 -9.18
N GLU A 117 -8.86 -2.34 -10.48
CA GLU A 117 -8.63 -1.01 -11.05
C GLU A 117 -9.80 -0.05 -10.80
N ASP A 118 -11.02 -0.57 -10.66
CA ASP A 118 -12.24 0.21 -10.39
C ASP A 118 -12.41 0.57 -8.88
N MET A 119 -11.60 0.00 -7.98
CA MET A 119 -11.70 0.23 -6.53
C MET A 119 -10.93 1.47 -6.09
N SER A 120 -11.45 2.16 -5.06
CA SER A 120 -10.77 3.32 -4.45
C SER A 120 -9.68 2.89 -3.44
N LEU A 121 -8.90 1.89 -3.78
CA LEU A 121 -7.86 1.28 -2.96
C LEU A 121 -6.54 1.24 -3.73
N GLY A 122 -5.44 1.54 -3.07
CA GLY A 122 -4.11 1.34 -3.63
C GLY A 122 -3.70 -0.14 -3.53
N ILE A 123 -3.32 -0.76 -4.64
CA ILE A 123 -2.86 -2.16 -4.64
C ILE A 123 -1.63 -2.27 -5.52
N GLN A 124 -0.49 -2.62 -4.93
CA GLN A 124 0.71 -2.92 -5.68
C GLN A 124 1.14 -4.37 -5.47
N ALA A 125 1.54 -5.03 -6.54
CA ALA A 125 1.94 -6.43 -6.55
C ALA A 125 3.03 -6.69 -7.60
N LEU A 126 3.62 -7.89 -7.57
CA LEU A 126 4.63 -8.32 -8.55
C LEU A 126 4.03 -8.58 -9.93
N ALA A 127 2.87 -9.22 -9.97
CA ALA A 127 2.20 -9.63 -11.21
C ALA A 127 0.74 -10.03 -10.98
N SER A 128 0.03 -10.34 -12.04
CA SER A 128 -1.29 -10.96 -12.00
C SER A 128 -1.26 -12.39 -12.54
N ILE A 129 -2.12 -13.25 -11.97
CA ILE A 129 -2.30 -14.65 -12.40
C ILE A 129 -3.74 -15.09 -12.07
N PRO A 130 -4.41 -15.89 -12.94
CA PRO A 130 -5.81 -16.24 -12.71
C PRO A 130 -6.03 -17.33 -11.63
N VAL A 131 -4.99 -18.03 -11.19
CA VAL A 131 -5.08 -19.09 -10.18
C VAL A 131 -5.19 -18.48 -8.79
N GLY A 132 -6.22 -18.83 -8.01
CA GLY A 132 -6.38 -18.42 -6.63
C GLY A 132 -5.50 -19.19 -5.65
N ALA A 133 -5.23 -18.60 -4.50
CA ALA A 133 -4.49 -19.21 -3.40
C ALA A 133 -5.34 -20.19 -2.57
N GLY A 134 -4.70 -20.98 -1.72
CA GLY A 134 -5.37 -21.70 -0.64
C GLY A 134 -5.95 -20.75 0.41
N SER A 135 -6.83 -21.27 1.26
CA SER A 135 -7.50 -20.48 2.31
C SER A 135 -7.57 -21.27 3.63
N GLN A 136 -6.41 -21.70 4.12
CA GLN A 136 -6.28 -22.49 5.35
C GLN A 136 -5.92 -21.64 6.58
N GLY A 137 -5.55 -20.37 6.36
CA GLY A 137 -5.14 -19.47 7.43
C GLY A 137 -3.72 -19.73 7.94
N VAL A 138 -2.85 -20.23 7.08
CA VAL A 138 -1.46 -20.54 7.45
C VAL A 138 -0.56 -19.32 7.21
N GLY A 139 0.09 -18.83 8.28
CA GLY A 139 1.00 -17.69 8.18
C GLY A 139 1.28 -17.06 9.55
N GLU A 140 1.85 -15.88 9.52
CA GLU A 140 2.19 -15.09 10.69
C GLU A 140 1.80 -13.62 10.46
N VAL A 141 1.31 -12.95 11.51
CA VAL A 141 0.93 -11.52 11.51
C VAL A 141 1.90 -10.75 12.39
N ASP A 142 2.11 -9.47 12.08
CA ASP A 142 2.96 -8.55 12.85
C ASP A 142 4.39 -9.08 13.08
N VAL A 143 4.96 -9.67 12.05
CA VAL A 143 6.35 -10.12 12.02
C VAL A 143 7.20 -9.26 11.09
N ALA A 144 8.49 -9.15 11.37
CA ALA A 144 9.43 -8.54 10.46
C ALA A 144 9.53 -9.36 9.16
N VAL A 145 9.48 -8.70 8.00
CA VAL A 145 9.62 -9.34 6.69
C VAL A 145 10.71 -8.65 5.88
N ASN A 146 11.29 -9.35 4.91
CA ASN A 146 12.37 -8.81 4.09
C ASN A 146 12.19 -9.21 2.62
N PHE A 147 12.07 -8.21 1.75
CA PHE A 147 12.08 -8.37 0.30
C PHE A 147 12.40 -7.02 -0.37
N GLY A 148 12.74 -7.04 -1.66
CA GLY A 148 13.02 -5.82 -2.41
C GLY A 148 14.17 -4.98 -1.85
N GLY A 149 15.14 -5.62 -1.20
CA GLY A 149 16.29 -4.95 -0.60
C GLY A 149 16.01 -4.25 0.73
N VAL A 150 14.79 -4.31 1.26
CA VAL A 150 14.34 -3.60 2.48
C VAL A 150 13.82 -4.58 3.53
N THR A 151 14.08 -4.28 4.81
CA THR A 151 13.45 -4.94 5.95
C THR A 151 12.31 -4.07 6.46
N PHE A 152 11.12 -4.64 6.52
CA PHE A 152 9.92 -3.99 7.03
C PHE A 152 9.66 -4.47 8.46
N LEU A 153 9.49 -3.53 9.36
CA LEU A 153 9.04 -3.81 10.71
C LEU A 153 7.56 -3.45 10.84
N PRO A 154 6.75 -4.20 11.61
CA PRO A 154 5.41 -3.77 11.94
C PRO A 154 5.42 -2.34 12.49
N GLU A 155 4.42 -1.53 12.07
CA GLU A 155 4.27 -0.13 12.44
C GLU A 155 5.21 0.87 11.74
N ASP A 156 6.15 0.45 10.87
CA ASP A 156 6.80 1.37 9.93
C ASP A 156 5.77 2.06 9.02
N TYR A 157 6.17 3.15 8.37
CA TYR A 157 5.31 3.91 7.46
C TYR A 157 5.72 3.69 6.01
N LEU A 158 4.75 3.33 5.18
CA LEU A 158 4.93 3.09 3.76
C LEU A 158 4.27 4.20 2.95
N TYR A 159 4.94 4.63 1.89
CA TYR A 159 4.44 5.57 0.89
C TYR A 159 4.64 4.96 -0.49
N ALA A 160 3.60 4.92 -1.28
CA ALA A 160 3.61 4.31 -2.61
C ALA A 160 2.92 5.21 -3.62
N ASP A 161 3.46 5.26 -4.83
CA ASP A 161 2.84 5.83 -6.02
C ASP A 161 3.24 5.03 -7.27
N ASN A 162 2.88 5.50 -8.47
CA ASN A 162 3.26 4.82 -9.72
C ASN A 162 4.77 4.86 -10.02
N THR A 163 5.55 5.65 -9.28
CA THR A 163 7.01 5.74 -9.44
C THR A 163 7.74 4.68 -8.61
N GLY A 164 7.23 4.40 -7.40
CA GLY A 164 7.87 3.43 -6.52
C GLY A 164 7.25 3.34 -5.13
N VAL A 165 7.96 2.62 -4.28
CA VAL A 165 7.59 2.39 -2.88
C VAL A 165 8.77 2.75 -1.99
N ILE A 166 8.50 3.53 -0.96
CA ILE A 166 9.47 3.90 0.08
C ILE A 166 8.91 3.60 1.47
N ILE A 167 9.80 3.40 2.40
CA ILE A 167 9.46 3.12 3.80
C ILE A 167 10.29 4.01 4.74
N SER A 168 9.71 4.37 5.87
CA SER A 168 10.39 5.08 6.95
C SER A 168 9.95 4.53 8.31
N GLN A 169 10.82 4.63 9.32
CA GLN A 169 10.49 4.23 10.68
C GLN A 169 9.53 5.21 11.35
N GLU A 170 9.60 6.48 10.97
CA GLU A 170 8.75 7.53 11.49
C GLU A 170 7.85 8.11 10.40
N ARG A 171 6.69 8.63 10.80
CA ARG A 171 5.79 9.30 9.87
C ARG A 171 6.46 10.54 9.30
N LEU A 172 6.59 10.59 7.97
CA LEU A 172 7.13 11.76 7.28
C LEU A 172 6.09 12.90 7.29
N ALA A 173 6.56 14.14 7.50
CA ALA A 173 5.71 15.30 7.36
C ALA A 173 5.44 15.53 5.86
N VAL A 174 4.24 15.23 5.41
CA VAL A 174 3.80 15.41 4.00
C VAL A 174 3.16 16.79 3.83
N ALA A 175 3.41 17.71 4.74
CA ALA A 175 2.87 19.06 4.68
C ALA A 175 3.50 19.87 3.55
N LEU A 176 2.80 19.91 2.42
CA LEU A 176 2.83 21.07 1.54
C LEU A 176 1.68 22.00 1.94
N GLU A 177 1.64 22.42 3.17
CA GLU A 177 0.97 23.67 3.53
C GLU A 177 1.85 24.81 3.03
N VAL A 178 1.61 25.24 1.81
CA VAL A 178 2.03 26.57 1.38
C VAL A 178 1.10 27.52 2.15
N GLU A 179 1.60 28.11 3.22
CA GLU A 179 0.95 29.27 3.85
C GLU A 179 0.75 30.34 2.78
N GLU A 180 -0.51 30.57 2.41
CA GLU A 180 -0.96 31.72 1.60
C GLU A 180 -0.91 33.02 2.38
N ASP A 181 0.15 33.31 3.11
CA ASP A 181 0.20 34.51 3.98
C ASP A 181 1.20 35.58 3.55
N ASP A 182 1.65 35.62 2.29
CA ASP A 182 2.58 36.70 1.87
C ASP A 182 2.19 37.41 0.56
N LEU A 183 0.92 37.50 0.20
CA LEU A 183 0.45 38.22 -1.00
C LEU A 183 -0.50 39.38 -0.73
N MET A 184 -0.63 39.84 0.52
CA MET A 184 -1.41 41.02 0.87
C MET A 184 -0.61 42.07 1.67
N ALA A 185 0.62 42.31 1.29
CA ALA A 185 1.37 43.47 1.81
C ALA A 185 2.23 44.09 0.70
N LYS A 186 1.61 44.78 -0.28
CA LYS A 186 2.15 45.99 -0.93
C LYS A 186 1.10 46.66 -1.80
#